data_981b33fd8089150a063cc6e8b149dc66
#
_entry.id   981b33fd8089150a063cc6e8b149dc66
#
_cell.length_a   1.000
_cell.length_b   1.000
_cell.length_c   1.000
_cell.angle_alpha   90.00
_cell.angle_beta   90.00
_cell.angle_gamma   90.00
#
_symmetry.space_group_name_H-M   'P 1'
#
loop_
_entity.id
_entity.type
_entity.pdbx_description
1 polymer ?
#
loop_
_entity_poly.entity_id
_entity_poly.type
_entity_poly.pdbx_seq_one_letter_code
_entity_poly.pdbx_strand_id
1 'polypeptide(L)'
;MRRILLFIISFICACHFSYSQNEKWQVYPAYTEAMQVEAAGNYLYCVMKGSGTKDSNTGNLVRYDVEDGSVKTYDCLHELNDKEIARISYNEATGRLLVIYSTGNIDMLDAEDAVVNVSALKEHSILGGMVNGLCHSANDVYICTDKSIIELDMENAVIAETYQTTGMKVYSMAEVGEFLYIATDKGLYKTPVSSNLHDKSVWDAPISSQVYLELAVYDSHLFGRKELGIDEIELSGKSLNILPNRIPYMTSTDDMLMFGMSTRIYIYKGEYTSRWNNIQFSLDFPIHDITCIDDK
;
A
#
# COMPACT_ATOMS: atom_id res chain seq x y z
N MET A 1 29.04 -48.11 46.37
CA MET A 1 28.52 -46.74 46.42
C MET A 1 29.17 -45.78 45.39
N ARG A 2 30.48 -45.69 45.27
CA ARG A 2 31.18 -44.76 44.36
C ARG A 2 30.89 -44.98 42.86
N ARG A 3 30.66 -46.25 42.43
CA ARG A 3 30.32 -46.53 41.01
C ARG A 3 28.87 -46.25 40.64
N ILE A 4 27.93 -46.33 41.58
CA ILE A 4 26.53 -45.98 41.39
C ILE A 4 26.39 -44.47 41.31
N LEU A 5 27.15 -43.71 42.11
CA LEU A 5 27.15 -42.23 42.07
C LEU A 5 27.65 -41.70 40.71
N LEU A 6 28.69 -42.31 40.13
CA LEU A 6 29.21 -41.97 38.80
C LEU A 6 28.18 -42.23 37.67
N PHE A 7 27.38 -43.29 37.76
CA PHE A 7 26.33 -43.58 36.80
C PHE A 7 25.16 -42.58 36.89
N ILE A 8 24.79 -42.18 38.09
CA ILE A 8 23.73 -41.19 38.30
C ILE A 8 24.17 -39.81 37.80
N ILE A 9 25.41 -39.39 38.05
CA ILE A 9 25.93 -38.11 37.52
C ILE A 9 26.04 -38.13 36.01
N SER A 10 26.45 -39.27 35.39
CA SER A 10 26.49 -39.43 33.92
C SER A 10 25.10 -39.36 33.31
N PHE A 11 24.08 -39.94 33.96
CA PHE A 11 22.69 -39.91 33.48
C PHE A 11 22.05 -38.52 33.62
N ILE A 12 22.34 -37.80 34.69
CA ILE A 12 21.90 -36.42 34.88
C ILE A 12 22.54 -35.48 33.85
N CYS A 13 23.82 -35.63 33.51
CA CYS A 13 24.47 -34.89 32.45
C CYS A 13 23.89 -35.24 31.07
N ALA A 14 23.53 -36.50 30.80
CA ALA A 14 22.90 -36.86 29.52
C ALA A 14 21.49 -36.28 29.35
N CYS A 15 20.73 -36.11 30.45
CA CYS A 15 19.39 -35.51 30.39
C CYS A 15 19.42 -33.95 30.19
N HIS A 16 20.56 -33.30 30.42
CA HIS A 16 20.67 -31.87 30.23
C HIS A 16 21.04 -31.44 28.80
N PHE A 17 21.36 -32.40 27.92
CA PHE A 17 21.67 -32.12 26.52
C PHE A 17 20.50 -32.34 25.56
N SER A 18 19.32 -32.69 26.06
CA SER A 18 18.10 -32.73 25.24
C SER A 18 17.34 -31.43 25.34
N TYR A 19 18.00 -30.26 25.17
CA TYR A 19 17.30 -29.13 24.64
C TYR A 19 17.08 -29.43 23.17
N SER A 20 15.89 -29.90 22.87
CA SER A 20 15.34 -29.75 21.54
C SER A 20 15.42 -28.23 21.24
N GLN A 21 16.40 -27.86 20.43
CA GLN A 21 16.26 -26.62 19.69
C GLN A 21 14.96 -26.83 18.92
N ASN A 22 13.91 -26.13 19.28
CA ASN A 22 12.82 -25.84 18.35
C ASN A 22 13.50 -25.13 17.20
N GLU A 23 14.00 -25.90 16.23
CA GLU A 23 14.39 -25.34 14.95
C GLU A 23 13.12 -24.72 14.39
N LYS A 24 12.97 -23.42 14.62
CA LYS A 24 11.99 -22.66 13.89
C LYS A 24 12.39 -22.76 12.43
N TRP A 25 11.55 -23.42 11.65
CA TRP A 25 11.73 -23.43 10.21
C TRP A 25 11.78 -21.98 9.75
N GLN A 26 12.91 -21.59 9.24
CA GLN A 26 13.11 -20.25 8.72
C GLN A 26 12.98 -20.35 7.20
N VAL A 27 11.98 -19.70 6.66
CA VAL A 27 11.77 -19.64 5.22
C VAL A 27 12.74 -18.59 4.66
N TYR A 28 13.60 -19.01 3.73
CA TYR A 28 14.44 -18.11 2.94
C TYR A 28 13.88 -18.05 1.52
N PRO A 29 12.88 -17.20 1.26
CA PRO A 29 12.33 -17.10 -0.08
C PRO A 29 13.35 -16.43 -0.99
N ALA A 30 13.53 -16.99 -2.18
CA ALA A 30 14.30 -16.30 -3.22
C ALA A 30 13.42 -15.19 -3.80
N TYR A 31 13.63 -13.96 -3.36
CA TYR A 31 12.97 -12.79 -3.92
C TYR A 31 13.56 -12.44 -5.28
N THR A 32 12.72 -12.12 -6.23
CA THR A 32 13.13 -11.74 -7.58
C THR A 32 12.86 -10.28 -7.89
N GLU A 33 11.86 -9.68 -7.23
CA GLU A 33 11.37 -8.38 -7.59
C GLU A 33 10.62 -7.72 -6.42
N ALA A 34 10.86 -6.43 -6.17
CA ALA A 34 10.03 -5.61 -5.29
C ALA A 34 8.85 -5.07 -6.12
N MET A 35 7.62 -5.33 -5.68
CA MET A 35 6.40 -4.98 -6.42
C MET A 35 5.78 -3.69 -5.92
N GLN A 36 5.87 -3.42 -4.63
CA GLN A 36 5.39 -2.22 -3.98
C GLN A 36 6.28 -1.89 -2.80
N VAL A 37 6.43 -0.61 -2.52
CA VAL A 37 7.14 -0.10 -1.34
C VAL A 37 6.29 0.96 -0.65
N GLU A 38 6.27 0.92 0.68
CA GLU A 38 5.51 1.85 1.52
C GLU A 38 6.36 2.30 2.69
N ALA A 39 6.40 3.61 2.94
CA ALA A 39 7.09 4.20 4.08
C ALA A 39 6.16 4.27 5.29
N ALA A 40 6.69 3.98 6.47
CA ALA A 40 5.96 3.99 7.74
C ALA A 40 6.89 4.40 8.88
N GLY A 41 7.01 5.68 9.14
CA GLY A 41 8.00 6.22 10.09
C GLY A 41 9.43 5.81 9.69
N ASN A 42 10.15 5.12 10.56
CA ASN A 42 11.52 4.64 10.28
C ASN A 42 11.57 3.34 9.46
N TYR A 43 10.43 2.83 9.00
CA TYR A 43 10.34 1.56 8.30
C TYR A 43 10.00 1.72 6.82
N LEU A 44 10.62 0.89 5.99
CA LEU A 44 10.19 0.64 4.62
C LEU A 44 9.59 -0.77 4.55
N TYR A 45 8.33 -0.85 4.16
CA TYR A 45 7.68 -2.12 3.88
C TYR A 45 7.70 -2.40 2.39
N CYS A 46 8.16 -3.58 2.00
CA CYS A 46 8.27 -3.98 0.61
C CYS A 46 7.47 -5.25 0.37
N VAL A 47 6.58 -5.23 -0.61
CA VAL A 47 5.95 -6.44 -1.14
C VAL A 47 6.91 -7.08 -2.13
N MET A 48 7.36 -8.29 -1.81
CA MET A 48 8.35 -9.01 -2.61
C MET A 48 7.70 -10.15 -3.38
N LYS A 49 8.05 -10.27 -4.65
CA LYS A 49 7.66 -11.40 -5.48
C LYS A 49 8.66 -12.55 -5.30
N GLY A 50 8.16 -13.73 -4.95
CA GLY A 50 8.99 -14.92 -4.85
C GLY A 50 9.37 -15.51 -6.22
N SER A 51 10.53 -16.19 -6.30
CA SER A 51 10.89 -16.99 -7.47
C SER A 51 10.11 -18.30 -7.44
N GLY A 52 9.09 -18.42 -8.24
CA GLY A 52 8.29 -19.64 -8.35
C GLY A 52 7.57 -19.75 -9.67
N THR A 53 6.99 -20.94 -9.94
CA THR A 53 6.05 -21.11 -11.05
C THR A 53 4.85 -20.20 -10.84
N LYS A 54 4.08 -19.93 -11.88
CA LYS A 54 2.92 -18.98 -11.88
C LYS A 54 1.95 -19.16 -10.70
N ASP A 55 1.94 -20.33 -10.06
CA ASP A 55 1.06 -20.68 -8.95
C ASP A 55 1.69 -20.44 -7.56
N SER A 56 2.95 -20.01 -7.48
CA SER A 56 3.66 -19.73 -6.23
C SER A 56 3.93 -18.25 -5.99
N ASN A 57 3.01 -17.40 -6.43
CA ASN A 57 3.09 -15.96 -6.19
C ASN A 57 2.75 -15.64 -4.71
N THR A 58 3.46 -16.31 -3.81
CA THR A 58 3.42 -16.02 -2.39
C THR A 58 4.16 -14.71 -2.17
N GLY A 59 3.43 -13.59 -2.26
CA GLY A 59 3.98 -12.30 -1.90
C GLY A 59 4.35 -12.34 -0.42
N ASN A 60 5.60 -12.09 -0.10
CA ASN A 60 6.04 -11.88 1.27
C ASN A 60 6.19 -10.38 1.50
N LEU A 61 5.90 -9.97 2.72
CA LEU A 61 6.15 -8.62 3.18
C LEU A 61 7.52 -8.58 3.86
N VAL A 62 8.34 -7.63 3.48
CA VAL A 62 9.63 -7.36 4.11
C VAL A 62 9.62 -5.97 4.71
N ARG A 63 10.01 -5.85 5.97
CA ARG A 63 10.26 -4.57 6.64
C ARG A 63 11.77 -4.34 6.73
N TYR A 64 12.21 -3.18 6.28
CA TYR A 64 13.55 -2.68 6.44
C TYR A 64 13.52 -1.50 7.40
N ASP A 65 14.35 -1.53 8.44
CA ASP A 65 14.54 -0.42 9.37
C ASP A 65 15.68 0.45 8.83
N VAL A 66 15.40 1.72 8.56
CA VAL A 66 16.40 2.65 8.01
C VAL A 66 17.38 3.16 9.05
N GLU A 67 17.07 3.00 10.35
CA GLU A 67 17.90 3.49 11.43
C GLU A 67 19.06 2.51 11.73
N ASP A 68 18.74 1.22 11.84
CA ASP A 68 19.74 0.19 12.20
C ASP A 68 20.07 -0.79 11.07
N GLY A 69 19.37 -0.71 9.95
CA GLY A 69 19.55 -1.58 8.78
C GLY A 69 19.02 -3.00 8.96
N SER A 70 18.23 -3.24 9.99
CA SER A 70 17.66 -4.57 10.22
C SER A 70 16.56 -4.90 9.23
N VAL A 71 16.40 -6.19 8.95
CA VAL A 71 15.40 -6.72 8.02
C VAL A 71 14.53 -7.74 8.72
N LYS A 72 13.22 -7.58 8.64
CA LYS A 72 12.24 -8.57 9.08
C LYS A 72 11.36 -9.01 7.92
N THR A 73 11.11 -10.31 7.81
CA THR A 73 10.19 -10.89 6.82
C THR A 73 8.92 -11.38 7.52
N TYR A 74 7.78 -11.08 6.93
CA TYR A 74 6.47 -11.56 7.34
C TYR A 74 5.94 -12.53 6.29
N ASP A 75 5.42 -13.65 6.71
CA ASP A 75 4.87 -14.67 5.82
C ASP A 75 3.57 -15.28 6.37
N CYS A 76 2.86 -16.00 5.50
CA CYS A 76 1.59 -16.63 5.85
C CYS A 76 1.70 -17.88 6.74
N LEU A 77 2.91 -18.29 7.12
CA LEU A 77 3.11 -19.41 8.06
C LEU A 77 3.23 -18.91 9.50
N HIS A 78 3.52 -17.65 9.70
CA HIS A 78 3.81 -17.05 11.00
C HIS A 78 2.86 -15.92 11.37
N GLU A 79 2.91 -14.78 10.66
CA GLU A 79 2.21 -13.57 11.07
C GLU A 79 1.00 -13.24 10.18
N LEU A 80 1.12 -13.45 8.87
CA LEU A 80 0.10 -13.02 7.91
C LEU A 80 -0.99 -14.08 7.70
N ASN A 81 -2.21 -13.64 7.42
CA ASN A 81 -3.37 -14.52 7.31
C ASN A 81 -3.70 -14.96 5.87
N ASP A 82 -2.95 -14.47 4.87
CA ASP A 82 -3.11 -14.91 3.47
C ASP A 82 -1.80 -14.75 2.68
N LYS A 83 -1.81 -15.10 1.38
CA LYS A 83 -0.59 -15.29 0.59
C LYS A 83 -0.32 -14.19 -0.43
N GLU A 84 -1.32 -13.82 -1.22
CA GLU A 84 -1.14 -12.91 -2.35
C GLU A 84 -1.48 -11.49 -1.95
N ILE A 85 -0.45 -10.72 -1.59
CA ILE A 85 -0.61 -9.31 -1.25
C ILE A 85 -0.90 -8.54 -2.55
N ALA A 86 -2.05 -7.88 -2.59
CA ALA A 86 -2.47 -7.02 -3.70
C ALA A 86 -2.04 -5.57 -3.51
N ARG A 87 -2.11 -5.07 -2.27
CA ARG A 87 -1.75 -3.70 -1.91
C ARG A 87 -1.31 -3.62 -0.45
N ILE A 88 -0.38 -2.70 -0.20
CA ILE A 88 -0.08 -2.22 1.15
C ILE A 88 -0.25 -0.71 1.20
N SER A 89 -0.59 -0.17 2.36
CA SER A 89 -0.57 1.27 2.61
C SER A 89 -0.52 1.55 4.11
N TYR A 90 0.23 2.55 4.52
CA TYR A 90 0.37 2.94 5.90
C TYR A 90 -0.58 4.09 6.24
N ASN A 91 -1.28 3.98 7.35
CA ASN A 91 -2.12 5.04 7.89
C ASN A 91 -1.43 5.67 9.10
N GLU A 92 -0.97 6.90 8.97
CA GLU A 92 -0.27 7.63 10.03
C GLU A 92 -1.15 7.88 11.25
N ALA A 93 -2.45 8.16 11.06
CA ALA A 93 -3.35 8.47 12.15
C ALA A 93 -3.55 7.28 13.11
N THR A 94 -3.58 6.06 12.57
CA THR A 94 -3.74 4.83 13.37
C THR A 94 -2.41 4.13 13.66
N GLY A 95 -1.32 4.53 13.00
CA GLY A 95 -0.01 3.87 13.11
C GLY A 95 0.00 2.43 12.59
N ARG A 96 -0.89 2.08 11.64
CA ARG A 96 -1.07 0.72 11.14
C ARG A 96 -0.75 0.61 9.65
N LEU A 97 -0.05 -0.45 9.29
CA LEU A 97 0.11 -0.86 7.90
C LEU A 97 -1.08 -1.74 7.50
N LEU A 98 -1.80 -1.30 6.48
CA LEU A 98 -2.85 -2.07 5.82
C LEU A 98 -2.21 -3.03 4.81
N VAL A 99 -2.57 -4.31 4.86
CA VAL A 99 -2.15 -5.35 3.91
C VAL A 99 -3.41 -5.98 3.32
N ILE A 100 -3.69 -5.69 2.06
CA ILE A 100 -4.86 -6.23 1.34
C ILE A 100 -4.40 -7.35 0.42
N TYR A 101 -5.08 -8.49 0.50
CA TYR A 101 -4.81 -9.65 -0.33
C TYR A 101 -5.76 -9.71 -1.55
N SER A 102 -5.32 -10.39 -2.60
CA SER A 102 -6.12 -10.60 -3.82
C SER A 102 -7.43 -11.35 -3.54
N THR A 103 -7.48 -12.10 -2.45
CA THR A 103 -8.68 -12.81 -1.97
C THR A 103 -9.73 -11.89 -1.33
N GLY A 104 -9.37 -10.64 -1.03
CA GLY A 104 -10.16 -9.72 -0.22
C GLY A 104 -9.95 -9.85 1.28
N ASN A 105 -9.07 -10.74 1.74
CA ASN A 105 -8.65 -10.73 3.13
C ASN A 105 -7.83 -9.47 3.41
N ILE A 106 -7.84 -8.99 4.65
CA ILE A 106 -7.11 -7.80 5.08
C ILE A 106 -6.41 -8.11 6.39
N ASP A 107 -5.14 -7.77 6.47
CA ASP A 107 -4.40 -7.70 7.72
C ASP A 107 -4.03 -6.25 8.02
N MET A 108 -4.05 -5.88 9.29
CA MET A 108 -3.53 -4.61 9.78
C MET A 108 -2.42 -4.90 10.77
N LEU A 109 -1.23 -4.43 10.45
CA LEU A 109 0.00 -4.64 11.21
C LEU A 109 0.34 -3.35 11.94
N ASP A 110 0.57 -3.42 13.25
CA ASP A 110 1.03 -2.30 14.06
C ASP A 110 2.57 -2.28 14.22
N ALA A 111 3.07 -1.28 14.94
CA ALA A 111 4.50 -1.10 15.17
C ALA A 111 5.12 -2.21 16.05
N GLU A 112 4.34 -2.87 16.87
CA GLU A 112 4.73 -4.00 17.72
C GLU A 112 4.63 -5.36 17.02
N ASP A 113 4.35 -5.35 15.72
CA ASP A 113 4.15 -6.55 14.90
C ASP A 113 2.88 -7.36 15.24
N ALA A 114 1.92 -6.76 15.94
CA ALA A 114 0.62 -7.39 16.15
C ALA A 114 -0.24 -7.26 14.88
N VAL A 115 -0.88 -8.35 14.51
CA VAL A 115 -1.72 -8.42 13.30
C VAL A 115 -3.19 -8.57 13.71
N VAL A 116 -4.02 -7.65 13.21
CA VAL A 116 -5.48 -7.76 13.29
C VAL A 116 -6.01 -8.13 11.92
N ASN A 117 -6.76 -9.23 11.83
CA ASN A 117 -7.33 -9.72 10.57
C ASN A 117 -8.78 -9.28 10.40
N VAL A 118 -9.12 -8.79 9.20
CA VAL A 118 -10.48 -8.46 8.77
C VAL A 118 -10.84 -9.33 7.56
N SER A 119 -11.55 -10.43 7.79
CA SER A 119 -11.90 -11.43 6.76
C SER A 119 -13.22 -11.15 6.04
N ALA A 120 -13.97 -10.13 6.45
CA ALA A 120 -15.33 -9.88 5.99
C ALA A 120 -15.48 -9.78 4.47
N LEU A 121 -14.54 -9.14 3.77
CA LEU A 121 -14.60 -9.01 2.32
C LEU A 121 -14.35 -10.35 1.61
N LYS A 122 -13.44 -11.17 2.15
CA LYS A 122 -13.14 -12.52 1.65
C LYS A 122 -14.32 -13.46 1.87
N GLU A 123 -14.86 -13.50 3.09
CA GLU A 123 -15.96 -14.40 3.47
C GLU A 123 -17.23 -14.15 2.66
N HIS A 124 -17.51 -12.90 2.38
CA HIS A 124 -18.73 -12.49 1.65
C HIS A 124 -18.48 -12.23 0.18
N SER A 125 -17.27 -12.43 -0.34
CA SER A 125 -16.89 -12.17 -1.74
C SER A 125 -17.24 -10.75 -2.21
N ILE A 126 -17.11 -9.77 -1.31
CA ILE A 126 -17.56 -8.37 -1.53
C ILE A 126 -16.55 -7.60 -2.39
N LEU A 127 -15.27 -7.97 -2.39
CA LEU A 127 -14.20 -7.19 -3.04
C LEU A 127 -14.51 -6.86 -4.52
N GLY A 128 -15.28 -7.69 -5.21
CA GLY A 128 -15.87 -7.37 -6.51
C GLY A 128 -14.91 -7.12 -7.66
N GLY A 129 -13.60 -7.33 -7.48
CA GLY A 129 -12.58 -7.09 -8.51
C GLY A 129 -11.22 -6.75 -7.92
N MET A 130 -10.37 -6.13 -8.74
CA MET A 130 -9.04 -5.69 -8.31
C MET A 130 -9.12 -4.45 -7.42
N VAL A 131 -8.22 -4.37 -6.44
CA VAL A 131 -7.94 -3.14 -5.70
C VAL A 131 -7.12 -2.23 -6.61
N ASN A 132 -7.69 -1.08 -6.94
CA ASN A 132 -7.08 -0.12 -7.87
C ASN A 132 -6.29 0.97 -7.15
N GLY A 133 -6.81 1.47 -6.04
CA GLY A 133 -6.20 2.54 -5.25
C GLY A 133 -6.72 2.55 -3.81
N LEU A 134 -6.04 3.30 -2.99
CA LEU A 134 -6.37 3.53 -1.58
C LEU A 134 -6.37 5.03 -1.32
N CYS A 135 -7.25 5.50 -0.42
CA CYS A 135 -7.28 6.88 0.03
C CYS A 135 -7.52 6.89 1.54
N HIS A 136 -6.60 7.40 2.30
CA HIS A 136 -6.75 7.58 3.74
C HIS A 136 -7.51 8.88 4.04
N SER A 137 -8.42 8.81 5.00
CA SER A 137 -9.15 9.95 5.55
C SER A 137 -9.22 9.76 7.07
N ALA A 138 -8.36 10.43 7.81
CA ALA A 138 -8.15 10.23 9.24
C ALA A 138 -7.94 8.72 9.58
N ASN A 139 -8.81 8.13 10.39
CA ASN A 139 -8.71 6.71 10.81
C ASN A 139 -9.29 5.73 9.79
N ASP A 140 -9.90 6.23 8.71
CA ASP A 140 -10.55 5.42 7.70
C ASP A 140 -9.67 5.28 6.44
N VAL A 141 -9.92 4.22 5.68
CA VAL A 141 -9.37 4.07 4.35
C VAL A 141 -10.46 3.69 3.36
N TYR A 142 -10.51 4.40 2.24
CA TYR A 142 -11.35 4.06 1.10
C TYR A 142 -10.57 3.15 0.16
N ILE A 143 -11.08 1.94 -0.05
CA ILE A 143 -10.51 0.95 -0.96
C ILE A 143 -11.27 1.05 -2.29
N CYS A 144 -10.59 1.55 -3.33
CA CYS A 144 -11.15 1.71 -4.66
C CYS A 144 -11.08 0.40 -5.44
N THR A 145 -12.22 -0.05 -5.99
CA THR A 145 -12.29 -1.31 -6.74
C THR A 145 -12.94 -1.14 -8.12
N ASP A 146 -13.03 -2.24 -8.87
CA ASP A 146 -13.70 -2.26 -10.17
C ASP A 146 -15.22 -2.04 -10.09
N LYS A 147 -15.84 -2.16 -8.91
CA LYS A 147 -17.31 -2.14 -8.77
C LYS A 147 -17.83 -1.33 -7.57
N SER A 148 -16.95 -1.02 -6.64
CA SER A 148 -17.33 -0.40 -5.37
C SER A 148 -16.20 0.44 -4.77
N ILE A 149 -16.57 1.28 -3.82
CA ILE A 149 -15.66 1.86 -2.85
C ILE A 149 -16.00 1.22 -1.51
N ILE A 150 -15.00 0.71 -0.80
CA ILE A 150 -15.15 0.07 0.49
C ILE A 150 -14.49 0.97 1.52
N GLU A 151 -15.23 1.35 2.55
CA GLU A 151 -14.73 2.12 3.68
C GLU A 151 -14.40 1.19 4.82
N LEU A 152 -13.14 1.20 5.24
CA LEU A 152 -12.62 0.41 6.35
C LEU A 152 -12.21 1.35 7.47
N ASP A 153 -12.84 1.20 8.64
CA ASP A 153 -12.40 1.82 9.89
C ASP A 153 -11.18 1.04 10.40
N MET A 154 -10.02 1.67 10.30
CA MET A 154 -8.75 1.06 10.70
C MET A 154 -8.53 1.07 12.21
N GLU A 155 -9.20 1.93 12.96
CA GLU A 155 -9.11 1.94 14.42
C GLU A 155 -9.85 0.74 15.03
N ASN A 156 -11.08 0.49 14.55
CA ASN A 156 -11.93 -0.59 15.06
C ASN A 156 -11.79 -1.91 14.29
N ALA A 157 -11.05 -1.91 13.18
CA ALA A 157 -10.82 -3.07 12.32
C ALA A 157 -12.12 -3.66 11.74
N VAL A 158 -12.99 -2.81 11.21
CA VAL A 158 -14.29 -3.20 10.65
C VAL A 158 -14.55 -2.53 9.31
N ILE A 159 -15.23 -3.23 8.40
CA ILE A 159 -15.80 -2.61 7.22
C ILE A 159 -16.96 -1.71 7.66
N ALA A 160 -16.77 -0.41 7.53
CA ALA A 160 -17.77 0.58 7.90
C ALA A 160 -18.90 0.63 6.87
N GLU A 161 -18.55 0.64 5.57
CA GLU A 161 -19.52 0.76 4.50
C GLU A 161 -19.00 0.18 3.16
N THR A 162 -19.91 -0.12 2.22
CA THR A 162 -19.60 -0.56 0.86
C THR A 162 -20.49 0.17 -0.13
N TYR A 163 -19.91 1.13 -0.85
CA TYR A 163 -20.60 1.99 -1.80
C TYR A 163 -20.55 1.40 -3.20
N GLN A 164 -21.72 1.05 -3.77
CA GLN A 164 -21.82 0.53 -5.13
C GLN A 164 -21.73 1.68 -6.14
N THR A 165 -20.79 1.61 -7.06
CA THR A 165 -20.47 2.67 -8.03
C THR A 165 -21.29 2.60 -9.33
N THR A 166 -22.46 1.92 -9.32
CA THR A 166 -23.33 1.76 -10.50
C THR A 166 -22.63 1.21 -11.75
N GLY A 167 -21.60 0.36 -11.54
CA GLY A 167 -20.84 -0.27 -12.62
C GLY A 167 -19.66 0.56 -13.14
N MET A 168 -19.33 1.64 -12.47
CA MET A 168 -18.10 2.40 -12.74
C MET A 168 -16.93 1.79 -12.01
N LYS A 169 -15.79 1.72 -12.71
CA LYS A 169 -14.52 1.37 -12.13
C LYS A 169 -13.92 2.60 -11.45
N VAL A 170 -13.58 2.48 -10.17
CA VAL A 170 -12.88 3.52 -9.41
C VAL A 170 -11.39 3.21 -9.40
N TYR A 171 -10.59 4.14 -9.91
CA TYR A 171 -9.14 3.98 -9.98
C TYR A 171 -8.44 4.51 -8.74
N SER A 172 -8.84 5.68 -8.26
CA SER A 172 -8.19 6.37 -7.15
C SER A 172 -9.13 7.39 -6.54
N MET A 173 -8.87 7.74 -5.29
CA MET A 173 -9.52 8.84 -4.59
C MET A 173 -8.46 9.73 -3.95
N ALA A 174 -8.82 10.99 -3.70
CA ALA A 174 -8.00 11.93 -2.96
C ALA A 174 -8.88 12.94 -2.22
N GLU A 175 -8.48 13.29 -1.01
CA GLU A 175 -9.12 14.35 -0.22
C GLU A 175 -8.34 15.65 -0.38
N VAL A 176 -9.03 16.73 -0.74
CA VAL A 176 -8.45 18.07 -0.80
C VAL A 176 -9.39 19.05 -0.11
N GLY A 177 -8.99 19.53 1.07
CA GLY A 177 -9.82 20.38 1.91
C GLY A 177 -11.10 19.66 2.34
N GLU A 178 -12.26 20.23 1.99
CA GLU A 178 -13.57 19.65 2.35
C GLU A 178 -14.16 18.74 1.26
N PHE A 179 -13.36 18.34 0.26
CA PHE A 179 -13.85 17.59 -0.89
C PHE A 179 -13.08 16.30 -1.14
N LEU A 180 -13.83 15.25 -1.48
CA LEU A 180 -13.33 14.02 -2.09
C LEU A 180 -13.35 14.16 -3.61
N TYR A 181 -12.24 13.81 -4.24
CA TYR A 181 -12.11 13.66 -5.69
C TYR A 181 -12.00 12.18 -6.00
N ILE A 182 -12.81 11.71 -6.94
CA ILE A 182 -12.97 10.28 -7.26
C ILE A 182 -12.69 10.09 -8.75
N ALA A 183 -11.57 9.44 -9.06
CA ALA A 183 -11.16 9.11 -10.41
C ALA A 183 -11.77 7.79 -10.85
N THR A 184 -12.52 7.81 -11.95
CA THR A 184 -13.24 6.65 -12.47
C THR A 184 -12.95 6.44 -13.97
N ASP A 185 -13.44 5.32 -14.52
CA ASP A 185 -13.42 5.05 -15.97
C ASP A 185 -14.37 5.98 -16.78
N LYS A 186 -15.18 6.81 -16.10
CA LYS A 186 -16.08 7.80 -16.72
C LYS A 186 -15.59 9.23 -16.56
N GLY A 187 -14.52 9.45 -15.79
CA GLY A 187 -13.97 10.76 -15.53
C GLY A 187 -13.74 11.02 -14.04
N LEU A 188 -13.56 12.28 -13.70
CA LEU A 188 -13.29 12.74 -12.35
C LEU A 188 -14.58 13.30 -11.71
N TYR A 189 -14.97 12.73 -10.60
CA TYR A 189 -16.08 13.19 -9.76
C TYR A 189 -15.56 13.97 -8.57
N LYS A 190 -16.43 14.82 -7.99
CA LYS A 190 -16.14 15.62 -6.81
C LYS A 190 -17.36 15.67 -5.92
N THR A 191 -17.18 15.44 -4.63
CA THR A 191 -18.25 15.53 -3.63
C THR A 191 -17.67 16.05 -2.31
N PRO A 192 -18.45 16.72 -1.44
CA PRO A 192 -18.00 16.99 -0.07
C PRO A 192 -17.61 15.71 0.67
N VAL A 193 -16.59 15.77 1.53
CA VAL A 193 -16.17 14.61 2.38
C VAL A 193 -17.35 14.08 3.20
N SER A 194 -18.24 14.95 3.66
CA SER A 194 -19.41 14.58 4.45
C SER A 194 -20.55 13.94 3.64
N SER A 195 -20.40 13.75 2.33
CA SER A 195 -21.45 13.22 1.48
C SER A 195 -21.62 11.72 1.68
N ASN A 196 -22.87 11.27 1.67
CA ASN A 196 -23.15 9.84 1.58
C ASN A 196 -22.94 9.36 0.14
N LEU A 197 -21.92 8.53 -0.10
CA LEU A 197 -21.59 8.00 -1.42
C LEU A 197 -22.64 7.01 -1.97
N HIS A 198 -23.65 6.61 -1.19
CA HIS A 198 -24.85 5.90 -1.68
C HIS A 198 -25.83 6.83 -2.42
N ASP A 199 -25.72 8.15 -2.22
CA ASP A 199 -26.57 9.09 -2.93
C ASP A 199 -26.19 9.12 -4.41
N LYS A 200 -27.17 8.81 -5.27
CA LYS A 200 -26.97 8.81 -6.71
C LYS A 200 -26.56 10.16 -7.28
N SER A 201 -26.94 11.25 -6.62
CA SER A 201 -26.59 12.60 -7.06
C SER A 201 -25.08 12.87 -7.05
N VAL A 202 -24.32 12.15 -6.23
CA VAL A 202 -22.85 12.19 -6.23
C VAL A 202 -22.28 11.74 -7.59
N TRP A 203 -23.00 10.88 -8.30
CA TRP A 203 -22.59 10.24 -9.54
C TRP A 203 -23.28 10.79 -10.79
N ASP A 204 -24.04 11.89 -10.69
CA ASP A 204 -24.84 12.41 -11.81
C ASP A 204 -23.96 12.91 -12.95
N ALA A 205 -22.89 13.65 -12.67
CA ALA A 205 -21.97 14.14 -13.70
C ALA A 205 -20.55 14.31 -13.16
N PRO A 206 -19.53 13.86 -13.93
CA PRO A 206 -18.16 14.17 -13.61
C PRO A 206 -17.85 15.68 -13.80
N ILE A 207 -16.98 16.22 -12.96
CA ILE A 207 -16.46 17.59 -13.13
C ILE A 207 -15.48 17.69 -14.31
N SER A 208 -14.94 16.55 -14.74
CA SER A 208 -14.08 16.40 -15.91
C SER A 208 -14.28 15.02 -16.53
N SER A 209 -14.35 14.94 -17.86
CA SER A 209 -14.36 13.66 -18.59
C SER A 209 -12.97 13.02 -18.73
N GLN A 210 -11.92 13.70 -18.26
CA GLN A 210 -10.57 13.13 -18.26
C GLN A 210 -10.50 11.95 -17.29
N VAL A 211 -10.01 10.82 -17.77
CA VAL A 211 -9.76 9.63 -16.96
C VAL A 211 -8.38 9.75 -16.33
N TYR A 212 -8.34 9.70 -15.00
CA TYR A 212 -7.11 9.63 -14.23
C TYR A 212 -6.99 8.23 -13.61
N LEU A 213 -5.79 7.66 -13.64
CA LEU A 213 -5.50 6.32 -13.10
C LEU A 213 -5.03 6.40 -11.65
N GLU A 214 -4.57 7.58 -11.23
CA GLU A 214 -4.08 7.84 -9.88
C GLU A 214 -4.23 9.32 -9.56
N LEU A 215 -4.57 9.61 -8.33
CA LEU A 215 -4.62 10.96 -7.77
C LEU A 215 -3.60 11.07 -6.64
N ALA A 216 -2.95 12.21 -6.54
CA ALA A 216 -2.07 12.56 -5.43
C ALA A 216 -2.32 14.01 -5.02
N VAL A 217 -2.08 14.31 -3.76
CA VAL A 217 -2.21 15.67 -3.21
C VAL A 217 -0.84 16.10 -2.73
N TYR A 218 -0.43 17.30 -3.15
CA TYR A 218 0.79 17.92 -2.69
C TYR A 218 0.56 19.43 -2.55
N ASP A 219 0.96 20.00 -1.43
CA ASP A 219 0.78 21.42 -1.10
C ASP A 219 -0.66 21.92 -1.36
N SER A 220 -1.67 21.13 -0.95
CA SER A 220 -3.11 21.39 -1.17
C SER A 220 -3.53 21.44 -2.64
N HIS A 221 -2.68 21.02 -3.57
CA HIS A 221 -2.99 20.89 -4.98
C HIS A 221 -3.25 19.44 -5.35
N LEU A 222 -4.22 19.23 -6.24
CA LEU A 222 -4.56 17.92 -6.76
C LEU A 222 -3.81 17.64 -8.05
N PHE A 223 -3.15 16.49 -8.11
CA PHE A 223 -2.47 15.98 -9.29
C PHE A 223 -3.11 14.68 -9.75
N GLY A 224 -3.24 14.52 -11.06
CA GLY A 224 -3.82 13.35 -11.67
C GLY A 224 -2.89 12.71 -12.70
N ARG A 225 -2.52 11.46 -12.48
CA ARG A 225 -1.79 10.65 -13.45
C ARG A 225 -2.79 10.01 -14.43
N LYS A 226 -2.56 10.21 -15.70
CA LYS A 226 -3.29 9.57 -16.80
C LYS A 226 -2.39 8.62 -17.56
N GLU A 227 -2.89 7.93 -18.57
CA GLU A 227 -2.08 7.02 -19.37
C GLU A 227 -0.86 7.70 -19.99
N LEU A 228 -1.03 8.94 -20.45
CA LEU A 228 0.04 9.77 -21.01
C LEU A 228 0.06 11.10 -20.28
N GLY A 229 0.83 11.15 -19.19
CA GLY A 229 1.15 12.38 -18.50
C GLY A 229 0.53 12.54 -17.12
N ILE A 230 0.87 13.66 -16.54
CA ILE A 230 0.35 14.15 -15.28
C ILE A 230 -0.24 15.52 -15.50
N ASP A 231 -1.39 15.73 -14.92
CA ASP A 231 -2.04 17.02 -14.89
C ASP A 231 -2.07 17.55 -13.43
N GLU A 232 -1.89 18.83 -13.27
CA GLU A 232 -2.38 19.54 -12.09
C GLU A 232 -3.84 19.90 -12.35
N ILE A 233 -4.70 19.61 -11.38
CA ILE A 233 -6.14 19.71 -11.52
C ILE A 233 -6.63 20.85 -10.62
N GLU A 234 -7.21 21.89 -11.22
CA GLU A 234 -7.90 22.93 -10.47
C GLU A 234 -9.15 22.36 -9.78
N LEU A 235 -9.57 22.93 -8.66
CA LEU A 235 -10.76 22.51 -7.92
C LEU A 235 -12.06 22.60 -8.72
N SER A 236 -12.05 23.29 -9.86
CA SER A 236 -13.12 23.39 -10.85
C SER A 236 -13.20 22.18 -11.79
N GLY A 237 -12.18 21.31 -11.79
CA GLY A 237 -12.02 20.20 -12.73
C GLY A 237 -11.25 20.58 -14.01
N LYS A 238 -10.86 21.83 -14.18
CA LYS A 238 -9.95 22.23 -15.25
C LYS A 238 -8.55 21.72 -14.92
N SER A 239 -7.80 21.26 -15.91
CA SER A 239 -6.47 20.72 -15.70
C SER A 239 -5.41 21.36 -16.57
N LEU A 240 -4.19 21.43 -16.05
CA LEU A 240 -3.00 21.84 -16.75
C LEU A 240 -2.05 20.64 -16.86
N ASN A 241 -1.70 20.26 -18.09
CA ASN A 241 -0.72 19.19 -18.30
C ASN A 241 0.68 19.67 -17.91
N ILE A 242 1.25 19.07 -16.88
CA ILE A 242 2.57 19.41 -16.38
C ILE A 242 3.67 18.49 -16.90
N LEU A 243 3.34 17.27 -17.31
CA LEU A 243 4.29 16.31 -17.85
C LEU A 243 3.60 15.40 -18.90
N PRO A 244 3.97 15.50 -20.19
CA PRO A 244 3.26 14.81 -21.27
C PRO A 244 3.79 13.40 -21.57
N ASN A 245 4.58 12.78 -20.70
CA ASN A 245 5.19 11.47 -20.90
C ASN A 245 4.40 10.37 -20.16
N ARG A 246 4.58 9.12 -20.56
CA ARG A 246 4.06 7.99 -19.82
C ARG A 246 4.79 7.87 -18.48
N ILE A 247 4.06 8.05 -17.40
CA ILE A 247 4.52 7.96 -16.02
C ILE A 247 3.84 6.76 -15.37
N PRO A 248 4.55 5.68 -15.08
CA PRO A 248 3.96 4.51 -14.44
C PRO A 248 3.60 4.72 -12.97
N TYR A 249 4.36 5.56 -12.24
CA TYR A 249 4.22 5.73 -10.79
C TYR A 249 4.23 7.20 -10.40
N MET A 250 3.36 7.54 -9.45
CA MET A 250 3.27 8.86 -8.84
C MET A 250 3.00 8.68 -7.35
N THR A 251 3.72 9.38 -6.51
CA THR A 251 3.46 9.45 -5.07
C THR A 251 3.73 10.83 -4.54
N SER A 252 3.10 11.18 -3.44
CA SER A 252 3.32 12.44 -2.75
C SER A 252 3.61 12.22 -1.28
N THR A 253 4.40 13.11 -0.72
CA THR A 253 4.57 13.33 0.71
C THR A 253 4.21 14.78 1.02
N ASP A 254 4.31 15.19 2.28
CA ASP A 254 4.07 16.57 2.66
C ASP A 254 5.03 17.56 1.96
N ASP A 255 6.24 17.13 1.65
CA ASP A 255 7.31 18.00 1.15
C ASP A 255 7.55 17.91 -0.37
N MET A 256 7.04 16.89 -1.03
CA MET A 256 7.30 16.70 -2.46
C MET A 256 6.30 15.81 -3.17
N LEU A 257 6.21 15.99 -4.47
CA LEU A 257 5.52 15.09 -5.39
C LEU A 257 6.58 14.39 -6.25
N MET A 258 6.54 13.06 -6.30
CA MET A 258 7.51 12.25 -7.02
C MET A 258 6.86 11.49 -8.17
N PHE A 259 7.62 11.33 -9.26
CA PHE A 259 7.20 10.59 -10.45
C PHE A 259 8.29 9.60 -10.86
N GLY A 260 7.91 8.36 -11.04
CA GLY A 260 8.79 7.32 -11.57
C GLY A 260 8.62 7.14 -13.07
N MET A 261 9.70 7.16 -13.83
CA MET A 261 9.73 6.97 -15.27
C MET A 261 10.83 5.99 -15.65
N SER A 262 10.49 4.73 -15.90
CA SER A 262 11.46 3.68 -16.25
C SER A 262 12.65 3.62 -15.28
N THR A 263 13.75 4.32 -15.58
CA THR A 263 14.97 4.38 -14.77
C THR A 263 15.21 5.77 -14.17
N ARG A 264 14.22 6.64 -14.13
CA ARG A 264 14.35 8.02 -13.65
C ARG A 264 13.27 8.35 -12.63
N ILE A 265 13.67 9.12 -11.62
CA ILE A 265 12.75 9.73 -10.66
C ILE A 265 12.81 11.25 -10.84
N TYR A 266 11.66 11.86 -10.86
CA TYR A 266 11.48 13.30 -10.91
C TYR A 266 10.84 13.75 -9.60
N ILE A 267 11.37 14.85 -9.05
CA ILE A 267 10.84 15.45 -7.83
C ILE A 267 10.31 16.84 -8.15
N TYR A 268 9.09 17.12 -7.74
CA TYR A 268 8.45 18.43 -7.81
C TYR A 268 8.31 19.01 -6.42
N LYS A 269 8.82 20.23 -6.21
CA LYS A 269 8.81 20.98 -4.93
C LYS A 269 8.22 22.37 -5.13
N GLY A 270 7.00 22.46 -5.59
CA GLY A 270 6.14 23.65 -5.43
C GLY A 270 6.47 24.94 -6.18
N GLU A 271 7.49 25.04 -7.00
CA GLU A 271 7.72 26.25 -7.82
C GLU A 271 7.57 25.96 -9.32
N TYR A 272 6.66 26.67 -9.98
CA TYR A 272 6.46 26.68 -11.44
C TYR A 272 7.65 27.30 -12.19
N THR A 273 8.84 26.98 -11.81
CA THR A 273 10.00 27.30 -12.63
C THR A 273 10.27 26.12 -13.56
N SER A 274 10.46 26.38 -14.80
CA SER A 274 10.63 25.52 -15.96
C SER A 274 11.77 24.47 -15.87
N ARG A 275 12.18 24.10 -14.68
CA ARG A 275 13.24 23.12 -14.43
C ARG A 275 12.84 22.20 -13.29
N TRP A 276 12.34 21.05 -13.67
CA TRP A 276 12.24 19.89 -12.80
C TRP A 276 13.62 19.59 -12.22
N ASN A 277 13.75 19.53 -10.91
CA ASN A 277 14.95 19.00 -10.28
C ASN A 277 15.00 17.50 -10.56
N ASN A 278 15.72 17.13 -11.60
CA ASN A 278 15.93 15.72 -11.95
C ASN A 278 16.94 15.13 -10.99
N ILE A 279 16.52 14.29 -10.08
CA ILE A 279 17.42 13.33 -9.49
C ILE A 279 17.41 12.14 -10.45
N GLN A 280 18.46 12.03 -11.24
CA GLN A 280 18.61 10.94 -12.18
C GLN A 280 19.38 9.82 -11.49
N PHE A 281 18.68 8.75 -11.11
CA PHE A 281 19.32 7.48 -10.81
C PHE A 281 19.40 6.68 -12.11
N SER A 282 20.61 6.33 -12.52
CA SER A 282 20.80 5.34 -13.58
C SER A 282 20.71 3.97 -12.92
N LEU A 283 19.52 3.38 -12.92
CA LEU A 283 19.27 2.02 -12.45
C LEU A 283 19.32 1.08 -13.67
N ASP A 284 20.00 -0.04 -13.52
CA ASP A 284 20.09 -1.09 -14.55
C ASP A 284 18.79 -1.93 -14.66
N PHE A 285 17.78 -1.60 -13.84
CA PHE A 285 16.50 -2.31 -13.77
C PHE A 285 15.33 -1.31 -13.71
N PRO A 286 14.13 -1.71 -14.16
CA PRO A 286 12.94 -0.86 -14.11
C PRO A 286 12.50 -0.59 -12.66
N ILE A 287 12.02 0.63 -12.42
CA ILE A 287 11.37 1.02 -11.17
C ILE A 287 9.95 0.46 -11.21
N HIS A 288 9.54 -0.23 -10.14
CA HIS A 288 8.18 -0.76 -9.98
C HIS A 288 7.31 0.08 -9.07
N ASP A 289 7.93 0.77 -8.11
CA ASP A 289 7.25 1.67 -7.18
C ASP A 289 8.25 2.63 -6.55
N ILE A 290 7.77 3.73 -5.97
CA ILE A 290 8.58 4.76 -5.30
C ILE A 290 7.88 5.22 -4.03
N THR A 291 8.66 5.43 -2.99
CA THR A 291 8.22 6.09 -1.75
C THR A 291 9.34 6.94 -1.20
N CYS A 292 9.04 7.75 -0.19
CA CYS A 292 10.01 8.56 0.53
C CYS A 292 9.86 8.31 2.03
N ILE A 293 10.95 8.24 2.72
CA ILE A 293 11.01 8.33 4.18
C ILE A 293 11.63 9.65 4.51
N ASP A 294 10.93 10.44 5.34
CA ASP A 294 11.39 11.71 5.88
C ASP A 294 12.66 12.29 5.25
N ASP A 295 12.80 13.55 5.09
CA ASP A 295 13.87 14.34 4.44
C ASP A 295 15.34 13.83 4.54
N LYS A 296 15.58 12.53 4.67
CA LYS A 296 16.91 11.94 4.77
C LYS A 296 17.26 11.15 3.52
#